data_8d6c8f739c8f993801fc8615cb7c1cdd
#
_entry.id   8d6c8f739c8f993801fc8615cb7c1cdd
#
_cell.length_a   1.000
_cell.length_b   1.000
_cell.length_c   1.000
_cell.angle_alpha   90.00
_cell.angle_beta   90.00
_cell.angle_gamma   90.00
#
_symmetry.space_group_name_H-M   'P 1'
#
loop_
_entity.id
_entity.type
_entity.pdbx_description
1 polymer ?
#
loop_
_entity_poly.entity_id
_entity_poly.type
_entity_poly.pdbx_seq_one_letter_code
_entity_poly.pdbx_strand_id
1 'polypeptide(L)'
;MNVNDFRNIKVKLINSDGNKLAHDVYKFGRLSHDYNEVLPEQYDAFNPDCIKFIDKIIEGTTLPKYALEGHRFDFEINDISRICLAQLTRDKAIFASQGGGVYPLTQHFNLPMSILKNKQIMRKLEKAQWYLEEAYILAAEEEIPALEARYIGLHCQTISLTASYIPTDFVRSCYSRTSSNFCDECNYIYRLMYNELQKMIDNVTDPLSKKLWKWLIREEKCINDNLYYRERLYNSDFTSIGQPVTDKVAINDWRKSGWKDMLEWMAKEKPELLTLREQNTIAMWTKMEKEGKTLPTTYSGENSESLVNAIKSMTWYKKHKRSIK
;
A
#
# COMPACT_ATOMS: atom_id res chain seq x y z
N MET A 1 -8.18 -20.90 14.46
CA MET A 1 -7.92 -19.61 13.80
C MET A 1 -7.19 -19.85 12.49
N ASN A 2 -7.81 -19.55 11.36
CA ASN A 2 -7.13 -19.60 10.07
C ASN A 2 -6.36 -18.29 9.91
N VAL A 3 -5.09 -18.31 10.26
CA VAL A 3 -4.23 -17.12 10.17
C VAL A 3 -3.51 -17.15 8.85
N ASN A 4 -3.76 -16.15 8.07
CA ASN A 4 -3.02 -15.86 6.86
C ASN A 4 -1.97 -14.80 7.15
N ASP A 5 -0.90 -14.82 6.42
CA ASP A 5 0.00 -13.69 6.32
C ASP A 5 -0.25 -12.95 5.00
N PHE A 6 0.37 -11.80 4.85
CA PHE A 6 0.23 -10.94 3.66
C PHE A 6 0.55 -11.67 2.33
N ARG A 7 1.24 -12.82 2.35
CA ARG A 7 1.56 -13.60 1.14
C ARG A 7 0.32 -14.14 0.43
N ASN A 8 -0.80 -14.26 1.13
CA ASN A 8 -2.08 -14.73 0.58
C ASN A 8 -2.91 -13.61 -0.06
N ILE A 9 -2.50 -12.35 0.08
CA ILE A 9 -3.16 -11.22 -0.58
C ILE A 9 -3.10 -11.39 -2.09
N LYS A 10 -4.24 -11.19 -2.73
CA LYS A 10 -4.38 -11.25 -4.17
C LYS A 10 -4.80 -9.89 -4.69
N VAL A 11 -4.11 -9.42 -5.71
CA VAL A 11 -4.45 -8.19 -6.43
C VAL A 11 -4.61 -8.54 -7.90
N LYS A 12 -5.66 -8.03 -8.51
CA LYS A 12 -5.94 -8.21 -9.93
C LYS A 12 -6.40 -6.89 -10.52
N LEU A 13 -5.84 -6.50 -11.64
CA LEU A 13 -6.37 -5.43 -12.46
C LEU A 13 -7.62 -5.95 -13.20
N ILE A 14 -8.79 -5.38 -12.96
CA ILE A 14 -10.08 -5.89 -13.45
C ILE A 14 -10.71 -5.03 -14.52
N ASN A 15 -10.42 -3.75 -14.55
CA ASN A 15 -10.96 -2.81 -15.52
C ASN A 15 -9.87 -1.82 -15.92
N SER A 16 -9.23 -2.07 -17.04
CA SER A 16 -8.27 -1.15 -17.65
C SER A 16 -8.13 -1.49 -19.13
N ASP A 17 -8.55 -0.57 -19.99
CA ASP A 17 -8.16 -0.60 -21.38
C ASP A 17 -6.91 0.28 -21.55
N GLY A 18 -5.75 -0.35 -21.39
CA GLY A 18 -4.48 0.35 -21.49
C GLY A 18 -4.27 1.07 -22.82
N ASN A 19 -4.95 0.65 -23.88
CA ASN A 19 -4.87 1.29 -25.19
C ASN A 19 -5.63 2.62 -25.27
N LYS A 20 -6.55 2.88 -24.33
CA LYS A 20 -7.36 4.11 -24.34
C LYS A 20 -6.73 5.29 -23.63
N LEU A 21 -5.64 5.11 -22.90
CA LEU A 21 -5.08 6.20 -22.09
C LEU A 21 -4.81 7.47 -22.91
N ALA A 22 -4.07 7.37 -24.00
CA ALA A 22 -3.75 8.52 -24.82
C ALA A 22 -4.99 9.13 -25.51
N HIS A 23 -5.93 8.29 -25.96
CA HIS A 23 -7.21 8.72 -26.47
C HIS A 23 -8.00 9.56 -25.45
N ASP A 24 -8.16 9.05 -24.23
CA ASP A 24 -8.91 9.71 -23.18
C ASP A 24 -8.23 11.04 -22.79
N VAL A 25 -6.92 11.00 -22.64
CA VAL A 25 -6.12 12.21 -22.33
C VAL A 25 -6.19 13.26 -23.44
N TYR A 26 -6.13 12.83 -24.70
CA TYR A 26 -6.29 13.73 -25.86
C TYR A 26 -7.67 14.36 -25.86
N LYS A 27 -8.73 13.55 -25.73
CA LYS A 27 -10.11 14.02 -25.69
C LYS A 27 -10.34 15.03 -24.57
N PHE A 28 -9.98 14.71 -23.33
CA PHE A 28 -10.16 15.59 -22.19
C PHE A 28 -9.34 16.87 -22.29
N GLY A 29 -8.10 16.77 -22.77
CA GLY A 29 -7.24 17.94 -22.94
C GLY A 29 -7.71 18.89 -24.04
N ARG A 30 -8.22 18.36 -25.14
CA ARG A 30 -8.73 19.18 -26.28
C ARG A 30 -10.04 19.86 -25.95
N LEU A 31 -10.97 19.21 -25.24
CA LEU A 31 -12.25 19.81 -24.84
C LEU A 31 -12.10 21.14 -24.08
N SER A 32 -10.96 21.35 -23.43
CA SER A 32 -10.71 22.61 -22.70
C SER A 32 -10.24 23.77 -23.59
N HIS A 33 -9.84 23.49 -24.82
CA HIS A 33 -9.22 24.47 -25.74
C HIS A 33 -9.96 24.60 -27.06
N ASP A 34 -10.84 23.66 -27.40
CA ASP A 34 -11.62 23.71 -28.63
C ASP A 34 -13.07 24.06 -28.35
N TYR A 35 -13.59 25.00 -29.11
CA TYR A 35 -15.02 25.37 -29.08
C TYR A 35 -15.90 24.36 -29.83
N ASN A 36 -15.28 23.43 -30.57
CA ASN A 36 -15.99 22.39 -31.30
C ASN A 36 -15.95 21.09 -30.51
N GLU A 37 -16.96 20.25 -30.73
CA GLU A 37 -17.01 18.91 -30.18
C GLU A 37 -15.80 18.09 -30.68
N VAL A 38 -15.05 17.53 -29.73
CA VAL A 38 -13.93 16.63 -30.05
C VAL A 38 -14.50 15.23 -30.19
N LEU A 39 -14.59 14.77 -31.42
CA LEU A 39 -15.10 13.45 -31.73
C LEU A 39 -14.03 12.38 -31.47
N PRO A 40 -14.44 11.17 -31.08
CA PRO A 40 -13.51 10.04 -30.86
C PRO A 40 -12.64 9.73 -32.09
N GLU A 41 -13.19 9.94 -33.30
CA GLU A 41 -12.52 9.69 -34.55
C GLU A 41 -11.34 10.64 -34.84
N GLN A 42 -11.21 11.72 -34.07
CA GLN A 42 -10.09 12.67 -34.21
C GLN A 42 -8.80 12.15 -33.55
N TYR A 43 -8.88 11.11 -32.73
CA TYR A 43 -7.70 10.50 -32.17
C TYR A 43 -7.13 9.44 -33.12
N ASP A 44 -5.88 9.64 -33.51
CA ASP A 44 -5.08 8.66 -34.24
C ASP A 44 -3.66 8.69 -33.67
N ALA A 45 -3.18 7.52 -33.24
CA ALA A 45 -1.87 7.37 -32.65
C ALA A 45 -0.69 7.70 -33.59
N PHE A 46 -0.95 7.78 -34.90
CA PHE A 46 0.02 8.15 -35.92
C PHE A 46 -0.15 9.59 -36.43
N ASN A 47 -1.19 10.29 -35.98
CA ASN A 47 -1.41 11.68 -36.34
C ASN A 47 -0.36 12.58 -35.67
N PRO A 48 0.37 13.43 -36.41
CA PRO A 48 1.39 14.33 -35.86
C PRO A 48 0.87 15.26 -34.76
N ASP A 49 -0.38 15.70 -34.84
CA ASP A 49 -0.97 16.59 -33.81
C ASP A 49 -1.25 15.81 -32.52
N CYS A 50 -1.72 14.57 -32.59
CA CYS A 50 -1.88 13.72 -31.41
C CYS A 50 -0.53 13.39 -30.78
N ILE A 51 0.47 13.06 -31.59
CA ILE A 51 1.85 12.80 -31.13
C ILE A 51 2.38 14.04 -30.39
N LYS A 52 2.34 15.20 -31.04
CA LYS A 52 2.82 16.47 -30.48
C LYS A 52 2.09 16.84 -29.18
N PHE A 53 0.79 16.54 -29.11
CA PHE A 53 0.00 16.79 -27.92
C PHE A 53 0.47 15.92 -26.72
N ILE A 54 0.64 14.63 -26.95
CA ILE A 54 1.12 13.70 -25.92
C ILE A 54 2.57 14.02 -25.52
N ASP A 55 3.41 14.42 -26.47
CA ASP A 55 4.79 14.80 -26.19
C ASP A 55 4.87 16.03 -25.27
N LYS A 56 4.05 17.05 -25.52
CA LYS A 56 3.94 18.21 -24.61
C LYS A 56 3.52 17.85 -23.20
N ILE A 57 2.68 16.82 -23.02
CA ILE A 57 2.33 16.30 -21.69
C ILE A 57 3.57 15.72 -21.01
N ILE A 58 4.26 14.86 -21.71
CA ILE A 58 5.44 14.16 -21.20
C ILE A 58 6.56 15.17 -20.85
N GLU A 59 6.75 16.19 -21.67
CA GLU A 59 7.71 17.27 -21.45
C GLU A 59 7.29 18.25 -20.34
N GLY A 60 6.06 18.16 -19.87
CA GLY A 60 5.57 18.99 -18.76
C GLY A 60 5.24 20.44 -19.15
N THR A 61 5.16 20.75 -20.46
CA THR A 61 5.11 22.13 -20.94
C THR A 61 3.72 22.76 -20.96
N THR A 62 2.60 22.01 -21.00
CA THR A 62 1.29 22.68 -21.20
C THR A 62 0.04 21.91 -20.84
N LEU A 63 0.00 20.96 -19.90
CA LEU A 63 -1.28 20.34 -19.68
C LEU A 63 -1.87 20.52 -18.32
N PRO A 64 -3.15 20.84 -18.32
CA PRO A 64 -3.93 20.77 -17.10
C PRO A 64 -3.91 19.33 -16.59
N LYS A 65 -3.63 19.15 -15.31
CA LYS A 65 -3.62 17.83 -14.64
C LYS A 65 -4.92 17.04 -14.86
N TYR A 66 -6.02 17.73 -15.13
CA TYR A 66 -7.32 17.09 -15.36
C TYR A 66 -7.39 16.24 -16.65
N ALA A 67 -6.54 16.50 -17.63
CA ALA A 67 -6.52 15.63 -18.82
C ALA A 67 -6.20 14.17 -18.47
N LEU A 68 -5.39 13.95 -17.45
CA LEU A 68 -5.07 12.62 -16.93
C LEU A 68 -6.18 12.05 -16.03
N GLU A 69 -7.11 12.88 -15.55
CA GLU A 69 -8.21 12.46 -14.69
C GLU A 69 -9.35 11.76 -15.45
N GLY A 70 -9.34 11.90 -16.79
CA GLY A 70 -10.33 11.27 -17.67
C GLY A 70 -10.19 9.75 -17.79
N HIS A 71 -9.07 9.20 -17.38
CA HIS A 71 -8.81 7.76 -17.46
C HIS A 71 -8.78 7.13 -16.06
N ARG A 72 -9.45 5.98 -15.92
CA ARG A 72 -9.50 5.20 -14.66
C ARG A 72 -9.15 3.75 -14.91
N PHE A 73 -8.66 3.12 -13.87
CA PHE A 73 -8.42 1.68 -13.83
C PHE A 73 -8.75 1.14 -12.43
N ASP A 74 -9.21 -0.08 -12.40
CA ASP A 74 -9.77 -0.68 -11.20
C ASP A 74 -9.00 -1.93 -10.80
N PHE A 75 -8.76 -2.06 -9.50
CA PHE A 75 -8.20 -3.26 -8.90
C PHE A 75 -9.23 -3.98 -8.05
N GLU A 76 -9.23 -5.28 -8.12
CA GLU A 76 -9.77 -6.17 -7.11
C GLU A 76 -8.66 -6.56 -6.14
N ILE A 77 -8.89 -6.36 -4.85
CA ILE A 77 -7.91 -6.61 -3.79
C ILE A 77 -8.57 -7.51 -2.75
N ASN A 78 -8.03 -8.70 -2.57
CA ASN A 78 -8.62 -9.73 -1.72
C ASN A 78 -7.72 -10.08 -0.54
N ASP A 79 -8.34 -10.48 0.56
CA ASP A 79 -7.69 -10.98 1.77
C ASP A 79 -6.80 -9.96 2.49
N ILE A 80 -7.19 -8.69 2.51
CA ILE A 80 -6.51 -7.64 3.27
C ILE A 80 -7.11 -7.47 4.66
N SER A 81 -6.31 -7.02 5.63
CA SER A 81 -6.82 -6.69 6.96
C SER A 81 -7.64 -5.39 6.97
N ARG A 82 -8.54 -5.24 7.95
CA ARG A 82 -9.27 -3.98 8.17
C ARG A 82 -8.33 -2.82 8.52
N ILE A 83 -7.18 -3.08 9.12
CA ILE A 83 -6.14 -2.07 9.35
C ILE A 83 -5.64 -1.54 8.00
N CYS A 84 -5.35 -2.44 7.07
CA CYS A 84 -4.90 -2.06 5.74
C CYS A 84 -5.99 -1.30 4.98
N LEU A 85 -7.25 -1.75 5.03
CA LEU A 85 -8.38 -1.02 4.46
C LEU A 85 -8.43 0.41 4.98
N ALA A 86 -8.31 0.62 6.30
CA ALA A 86 -8.32 1.97 6.90
C ALA A 86 -7.14 2.85 6.44
N GLN A 87 -6.04 2.26 6.00
CA GLN A 87 -4.93 2.99 5.40
C GLN A 87 -5.17 3.29 3.92
N LEU A 88 -5.68 2.32 3.15
CA LEU A 88 -5.98 2.47 1.73
C LEU A 88 -7.04 3.55 1.48
N THR A 89 -8.10 3.58 2.30
CA THR A 89 -9.20 4.55 2.15
C THR A 89 -8.82 6.01 2.43
N ARG A 90 -7.58 6.28 2.86
CA ARG A 90 -7.03 7.64 2.94
C ARG A 90 -6.46 8.15 1.62
N ASP A 91 -6.32 7.27 0.64
CA ASP A 91 -5.81 7.65 -0.67
C ASP A 91 -6.94 8.21 -1.53
N LYS A 92 -6.57 9.01 -2.54
CA LYS A 92 -7.54 9.54 -3.50
C LYS A 92 -7.91 8.46 -4.51
N ALA A 93 -8.86 7.62 -4.15
CA ALA A 93 -9.44 6.60 -5.01
C ALA A 93 -10.91 6.41 -4.65
N ILE A 94 -11.65 5.76 -5.53
CA ILE A 94 -13.01 5.30 -5.22
C ILE A 94 -12.89 3.87 -4.71
N PHE A 95 -13.40 3.62 -3.51
CA PHE A 95 -13.37 2.30 -2.90
C PHE A 95 -14.77 1.73 -2.76
N ALA A 96 -14.95 0.47 -3.15
CA ALA A 96 -16.10 -0.33 -2.81
C ALA A 96 -15.63 -1.57 -2.05
N SER A 97 -15.84 -1.58 -0.75
CA SER A 97 -15.48 -2.74 0.07
C SER A 97 -16.62 -3.75 0.12
N GLN A 98 -16.25 -5.01 0.11
CA GLN A 98 -17.18 -6.10 0.37
C GLN A 98 -17.85 -5.85 1.71
N GLY A 99 -19.17 -6.01 1.72
CA GLY A 99 -20.05 -5.62 2.81
C GLY A 99 -19.66 -6.09 4.20
N GLY A 100 -18.69 -5.39 4.78
CA GLY A 100 -18.25 -5.61 6.16
C GLY A 100 -19.33 -5.35 7.22
N GLY A 101 -20.60 -5.28 6.82
CA GLY A 101 -21.71 -4.94 7.71
C GLY A 101 -22.70 -6.06 7.98
N VAL A 102 -22.72 -7.09 7.16
CA VAL A 102 -23.81 -8.08 7.20
C VAL A 102 -23.30 -9.50 7.43
N TYR A 103 -21.99 -9.73 7.30
CA TYR A 103 -21.47 -11.09 7.42
C TYR A 103 -20.73 -11.33 8.72
N PRO A 104 -20.91 -12.54 9.27
CA PRO A 104 -20.26 -12.94 10.49
C PRO A 104 -18.73 -12.87 10.34
N LEU A 105 -18.09 -12.84 11.47
CA LEU A 105 -16.66 -12.96 11.64
C LEU A 105 -16.04 -13.84 10.56
N THR A 106 -15.31 -13.21 9.63
CA THR A 106 -14.48 -14.02 8.74
C THR A 106 -13.51 -14.79 9.63
N GLN A 107 -13.42 -16.08 9.44
CA GLN A 107 -12.47 -16.91 10.20
C GLN A 107 -11.02 -16.72 9.71
N HIS A 108 -10.82 -15.77 8.78
CA HIS A 108 -9.53 -15.46 8.19
C HIS A 108 -8.97 -14.17 8.77
N PHE A 109 -7.72 -14.21 9.15
CA PHE A 109 -7.00 -13.11 9.78
C PHE A 109 -5.69 -12.90 9.06
N ASN A 110 -5.36 -11.65 8.81
CA ASN A 110 -4.08 -11.28 8.22
C ASN A 110 -3.22 -10.58 9.27
N LEU A 111 -2.06 -11.15 9.58
CA LEU A 111 -1.19 -10.68 10.63
C LEU A 111 0.23 -10.45 10.11
N PRO A 112 0.92 -9.42 10.60
CA PRO A 112 2.33 -9.20 10.29
C PRO A 112 3.19 -10.38 10.75
N MET A 113 4.26 -10.67 10.01
CA MET A 113 5.20 -11.76 10.31
C MET A 113 5.80 -11.65 11.70
N SER A 114 6.05 -10.44 12.19
CA SER A 114 6.54 -10.20 13.56
C SER A 114 5.59 -10.73 14.64
N ILE A 115 4.27 -10.64 14.42
CA ILE A 115 3.25 -11.19 15.33
C ILE A 115 3.17 -12.70 15.16
N LEU A 116 3.13 -13.21 13.93
CA LEU A 116 3.04 -14.64 13.62
C LEU A 116 4.17 -15.47 14.25
N LYS A 117 5.38 -14.92 14.29
CA LYS A 117 6.55 -15.57 14.91
C LYS A 117 6.48 -15.62 16.43
N ASN A 118 5.66 -14.80 17.05
CA ASN A 118 5.56 -14.73 18.51
C ASN A 118 4.48 -15.67 19.06
N LYS A 119 4.89 -16.87 19.46
CA LYS A 119 3.97 -17.90 19.99
C LYS A 119 3.13 -17.44 21.19
N GLN A 120 3.65 -16.53 22.03
CA GLN A 120 2.90 -16.05 23.19
C GLN A 120 1.79 -15.08 22.76
N ILE A 121 2.09 -14.17 21.82
CA ILE A 121 1.09 -13.26 21.25
C ILE A 121 0.03 -14.08 20.54
N MET A 122 0.43 -15.06 19.70
CA MET A 122 -0.50 -15.92 18.96
C MET A 122 -1.47 -16.64 19.88
N ARG A 123 -0.99 -17.28 20.95
CA ARG A 123 -1.86 -17.95 21.93
C ARG A 123 -2.86 -16.98 22.59
N LYS A 124 -2.47 -15.72 22.82
CA LYS A 124 -3.38 -14.70 23.38
C LYS A 124 -4.42 -14.25 22.36
N LEU A 125 -4.03 -14.09 21.10
CA LEU A 125 -4.95 -13.75 20.02
C LEU A 125 -5.97 -14.87 19.77
N GLU A 126 -5.54 -16.13 19.79
CA GLU A 126 -6.44 -17.30 19.67
C GLU A 126 -7.51 -17.31 20.77
N LYS A 127 -7.11 -17.04 22.03
CA LYS A 127 -8.06 -16.93 23.13
C LYS A 127 -8.99 -15.72 22.97
N ALA A 128 -8.44 -14.56 22.57
CA ALA A 128 -9.26 -13.38 22.35
C ALA A 128 -10.30 -13.61 21.26
N GLN A 129 -9.92 -14.28 20.17
CA GLN A 129 -10.84 -14.63 19.11
C GLN A 129 -11.97 -15.55 19.61
N TRP A 130 -11.63 -16.56 20.38
CA TRP A 130 -12.65 -17.46 20.94
C TRP A 130 -13.69 -16.69 21.75
N TYR A 131 -13.27 -15.77 22.64
CA TYR A 131 -14.19 -14.93 23.39
C TYR A 131 -15.01 -13.98 22.50
N LEU A 132 -14.43 -13.50 21.41
CA LEU A 132 -15.16 -12.64 20.46
C LEU A 132 -16.20 -13.44 19.66
N GLU A 133 -15.90 -14.69 19.32
CA GLU A 133 -16.85 -15.60 18.68
C GLU A 133 -18.03 -15.90 19.63
N GLU A 134 -17.76 -16.15 20.91
CA GLU A 134 -18.83 -16.29 21.93
C GLU A 134 -19.66 -15.01 22.05
N ALA A 135 -19.03 -13.86 22.14
CA ALA A 135 -19.74 -12.58 22.21
C ALA A 135 -20.60 -12.33 20.97
N TYR A 136 -20.15 -12.79 19.80
CA TYR A 136 -20.89 -12.66 18.56
C TYR A 136 -22.10 -13.59 18.51
N ILE A 137 -21.98 -14.81 19.04
CA ILE A 137 -23.10 -15.75 19.18
C ILE A 137 -24.16 -15.17 20.13
N LEU A 138 -23.72 -14.66 21.29
CA LEU A 138 -24.60 -14.02 22.26
C LEU A 138 -25.32 -12.80 21.64
N ALA A 139 -24.62 -11.97 20.86
CA ALA A 139 -25.24 -10.85 20.17
C ALA A 139 -26.31 -11.29 19.17
N ALA A 140 -26.09 -12.43 18.51
CA ALA A 140 -27.10 -13.00 17.61
C ALA A 140 -28.32 -13.57 18.37
N GLU A 141 -28.09 -14.22 19.52
CA GLU A 141 -29.16 -14.74 20.40
C GLU A 141 -30.00 -13.63 21.00
N GLU A 142 -29.38 -12.48 21.30
CA GLU A 142 -30.05 -11.26 21.81
C GLU A 142 -30.64 -10.37 20.69
N GLU A 143 -30.68 -10.87 19.46
CA GLU A 143 -31.21 -10.19 18.30
C GLU A 143 -30.57 -8.80 18.01
N ILE A 144 -29.31 -8.63 18.42
CA ILE A 144 -28.55 -7.39 18.12
C ILE A 144 -28.40 -7.24 16.60
N PRO A 145 -28.71 -6.07 16.03
CA PRO A 145 -28.58 -5.85 14.58
C PRO A 145 -27.17 -6.17 14.08
N ALA A 146 -27.07 -6.86 12.94
CA ALA A 146 -25.78 -7.26 12.37
C ALA A 146 -24.82 -6.07 12.15
N LEU A 147 -25.38 -4.87 11.89
CA LEU A 147 -24.61 -3.62 11.77
C LEU A 147 -23.93 -3.22 13.09
N GLU A 148 -24.54 -3.55 14.22
CA GLU A 148 -23.98 -3.26 15.54
C GLU A 148 -23.03 -4.38 16.00
N ALA A 149 -23.41 -5.64 15.79
CA ALA A 149 -22.60 -6.79 16.14
C ALA A 149 -21.19 -6.77 15.51
N ARG A 150 -21.02 -6.14 14.33
CA ARG A 150 -19.72 -5.99 13.68
C ARG A 150 -18.65 -5.24 14.49
N TYR A 151 -19.05 -4.45 15.51
CA TYR A 151 -18.11 -3.78 16.41
C TYR A 151 -17.30 -4.76 17.26
N ILE A 152 -17.77 -5.99 17.40
CA ILE A 152 -17.06 -7.07 18.12
C ILE A 152 -15.82 -7.56 17.35
N GLY A 153 -15.75 -7.33 16.02
CA GLY A 153 -14.71 -7.88 15.15
C GLY A 153 -13.30 -7.32 15.39
N LEU A 154 -12.29 -8.14 15.16
CA LEU A 154 -10.88 -7.75 15.22
C LEU A 154 -10.45 -6.98 13.96
N HIS A 155 -9.56 -6.02 14.14
CA HIS A 155 -8.98 -5.26 13.03
C HIS A 155 -8.13 -6.08 12.06
N CYS A 156 -7.62 -7.23 12.47
CA CYS A 156 -6.86 -8.15 11.62
C CYS A 156 -7.73 -9.07 10.76
N GLN A 157 -9.07 -9.04 10.90
CA GLN A 157 -9.96 -9.78 10.03
C GLN A 157 -9.80 -9.35 8.57
N THR A 158 -9.86 -10.33 7.65
CA THR A 158 -9.71 -10.07 6.23
C THR A 158 -10.99 -9.52 5.61
N ILE A 159 -10.80 -8.72 4.57
CA ILE A 159 -11.84 -8.13 3.76
C ILE A 159 -11.36 -8.03 2.32
N SER A 160 -12.29 -8.02 1.38
CA SER A 160 -12.01 -7.75 -0.03
C SER A 160 -12.63 -6.42 -0.45
N LEU A 161 -12.02 -5.77 -1.42
CA LEU A 161 -12.50 -4.51 -1.97
C LEU A 161 -12.13 -4.35 -3.44
N THR A 162 -12.80 -3.41 -4.08
CA THR A 162 -12.36 -2.82 -5.34
C THR A 162 -11.87 -1.40 -5.10
N ALA A 163 -10.82 -1.01 -5.82
CA ALA A 163 -10.25 0.33 -5.76
C ALA A 163 -10.08 0.89 -7.16
N SER A 164 -10.69 2.05 -7.43
CA SER A 164 -10.62 2.75 -8.72
C SER A 164 -9.72 3.97 -8.62
N TYR A 165 -8.67 4.01 -9.42
CA TYR A 165 -7.68 5.08 -9.42
C TYR A 165 -7.66 5.84 -10.75
N ILE A 166 -7.34 7.13 -10.66
CA ILE A 166 -6.76 7.86 -11.78
C ILE A 166 -5.22 7.70 -11.76
N PRO A 167 -4.54 7.74 -12.92
CA PRO A 167 -3.10 7.45 -13.00
C PRO A 167 -2.23 8.28 -12.05
N THR A 168 -2.49 9.58 -11.95
CA THR A 168 -1.70 10.50 -11.13
C THR A 168 -1.84 10.25 -9.62
N ASP A 169 -3.04 9.94 -9.16
CA ASP A 169 -3.29 9.66 -7.75
C ASP A 169 -2.75 8.28 -7.36
N PHE A 170 -2.82 7.30 -8.29
CA PHE A 170 -2.17 6.02 -8.09
C PHE A 170 -0.66 6.18 -7.89
N VAL A 171 0.03 6.91 -8.78
CA VAL A 171 1.48 7.15 -8.69
C VAL A 171 1.85 7.74 -7.33
N ARG A 172 1.13 8.77 -6.89
CA ARG A 172 1.36 9.42 -5.59
C ARG A 172 1.17 8.45 -4.43
N SER A 173 0.07 7.72 -4.44
CA SER A 173 -0.26 6.75 -3.39
C SER A 173 0.76 5.60 -3.39
N CYS A 174 1.09 5.06 -4.54
CA CYS A 174 2.06 3.98 -4.69
C CYS A 174 3.43 4.38 -4.12
N TYR A 175 3.97 5.53 -4.51
CA TYR A 175 5.23 6.03 -3.99
C TYR A 175 5.21 6.22 -2.46
N SER A 176 4.13 6.80 -1.95
CA SER A 176 3.97 6.98 -0.51
C SER A 176 3.88 5.66 0.24
N ARG A 177 3.07 4.72 -0.24
CA ARG A 177 2.75 3.47 0.46
C ARG A 177 3.82 2.40 0.34
N THR A 178 4.67 2.45 -0.67
CA THR A 178 5.84 1.55 -0.81
C THR A 178 7.02 1.97 0.07
N SER A 179 6.89 3.06 0.79
CA SER A 179 7.87 3.53 1.78
C SER A 179 7.90 2.60 3.02
N SER A 180 9.08 2.48 3.62
CA SER A 180 9.30 1.74 4.87
C SER A 180 8.53 2.27 6.10
N ASN A 181 7.91 3.44 5.99
CA ASN A 181 7.12 4.03 7.08
C ASN A 181 5.69 3.53 7.16
N PHE A 182 5.22 2.83 6.15
CA PHE A 182 3.86 2.29 6.14
C PHE A 182 3.84 0.83 6.57
N CYS A 183 2.64 0.33 6.88
CA CYS A 183 2.50 -1.07 7.27
C CYS A 183 2.93 -1.97 6.10
N ASP A 184 3.57 -3.08 6.45
CA ASP A 184 4.10 -4.07 5.51
C ASP A 184 3.05 -4.52 4.50
N GLU A 185 1.83 -4.71 4.95
CA GLU A 185 0.70 -5.13 4.14
C GLU A 185 0.35 -4.11 3.05
N CYS A 186 0.27 -2.81 3.38
CA CYS A 186 0.03 -1.77 2.38
C CYS A 186 1.17 -1.67 1.37
N ASN A 187 2.41 -1.76 1.84
CA ASN A 187 3.58 -1.76 0.97
C ASN A 187 3.50 -2.90 -0.06
N TYR A 188 3.20 -4.10 0.42
CA TYR A 188 3.08 -5.27 -0.44
C TYR A 188 1.94 -5.14 -1.47
N ILE A 189 0.77 -4.65 -1.05
CA ILE A 189 -0.38 -4.45 -1.95
C ILE A 189 -0.04 -3.46 -3.08
N TYR A 190 0.58 -2.33 -2.77
CA TYR A 190 0.92 -1.35 -3.81
C TYR A 190 1.97 -1.87 -4.78
N ARG A 191 2.90 -2.72 -4.33
CA ARG A 191 3.84 -3.40 -5.23
C ARG A 191 3.14 -4.40 -6.14
N LEU A 192 2.17 -5.15 -5.62
CA LEU A 192 1.34 -6.03 -6.45
C LEU A 192 0.53 -5.24 -7.48
N MET A 193 -0.11 -4.13 -7.08
CA MET A 193 -0.85 -3.27 -8.01
C MET A 193 0.07 -2.69 -9.09
N TYR A 194 1.25 -2.22 -8.72
CA TYR A 194 2.25 -1.73 -9.65
C TYR A 194 2.65 -2.81 -10.67
N ASN A 195 2.93 -4.02 -10.19
CA ASN A 195 3.31 -5.14 -11.05
C ASN A 195 2.19 -5.54 -12.03
N GLU A 196 0.94 -5.53 -11.59
CA GLU A 196 -0.22 -5.76 -12.48
C GLU A 196 -0.32 -4.68 -13.57
N LEU A 197 -0.07 -3.41 -13.24
CA LEU A 197 -0.02 -2.34 -14.24
C LEU A 197 1.15 -2.53 -15.22
N GLN A 198 2.33 -2.93 -14.76
CA GLN A 198 3.45 -3.20 -15.67
C GLN A 198 3.10 -4.30 -16.68
N LYS A 199 2.49 -5.38 -16.22
CA LYS A 199 2.01 -6.46 -17.11
C LYS A 199 1.00 -5.95 -18.15
N MET A 200 0.09 -5.08 -17.75
CA MET A 200 -0.87 -4.45 -18.66
C MET A 200 -0.15 -3.57 -19.69
N ILE A 201 0.79 -2.71 -19.23
CA ILE A 201 1.55 -1.79 -20.09
C ILE A 201 2.35 -2.54 -21.16
N ASP A 202 2.92 -3.70 -20.83
CA ASP A 202 3.66 -4.51 -21.78
C ASP A 202 2.79 -4.99 -22.93
N ASN A 203 1.50 -5.23 -22.67
CA ASN A 203 0.51 -5.69 -23.66
C ASN A 203 -0.19 -4.52 -24.39
N VAL A 204 0.07 -3.27 -24.08
CA VAL A 204 -0.49 -2.11 -24.78
C VAL A 204 0.06 -2.04 -26.21
N THR A 205 -0.82 -1.98 -27.18
CA THR A 205 -0.49 -1.93 -28.62
C THR A 205 -0.52 -0.50 -29.18
N ASP A 206 -1.37 0.38 -28.63
CA ASP A 206 -1.39 1.79 -29.01
C ASP A 206 -0.08 2.48 -28.59
N PRO A 207 0.71 3.01 -29.55
CA PRO A 207 2.05 3.52 -29.26
C PRO A 207 2.05 4.76 -28.36
N LEU A 208 1.06 5.63 -28.50
CA LEU A 208 0.97 6.84 -27.67
C LEU A 208 0.51 6.52 -26.25
N SER A 209 -0.46 5.63 -26.10
CA SER A 209 -0.86 5.11 -24.78
C SER A 209 0.29 4.40 -24.10
N LYS A 210 1.03 3.55 -24.81
CA LYS A 210 2.19 2.85 -24.27
C LYS A 210 3.28 3.83 -23.80
N LYS A 211 3.57 4.86 -24.60
CA LYS A 211 4.52 5.91 -24.27
C LYS A 211 4.09 6.68 -23.02
N LEU A 212 2.81 7.05 -22.96
CA LEU A 212 2.24 7.79 -21.83
C LEU A 212 2.22 6.96 -20.54
N TRP A 213 1.81 5.70 -20.62
CA TRP A 213 1.86 4.77 -19.50
C TRP A 213 3.28 4.62 -18.95
N LYS A 214 4.27 4.33 -19.82
CA LYS A 214 5.67 4.22 -19.40
C LYS A 214 6.21 5.48 -18.75
N TRP A 215 5.73 6.64 -19.15
CA TRP A 215 6.12 7.91 -18.52
C TRP A 215 5.43 8.12 -17.15
N LEU A 216 4.15 7.75 -17.02
CA LEU A 216 3.39 7.90 -15.79
C LEU A 216 3.83 6.90 -14.71
N ILE A 217 3.87 5.62 -15.07
CA ILE A 217 4.07 4.49 -14.14
C ILE A 217 5.54 4.05 -14.16
N ARG A 218 6.46 5.02 -14.10
CA ARG A 218 7.89 4.74 -13.96
C ARG A 218 8.21 4.28 -12.54
N GLU A 219 9.14 3.32 -12.43
CA GLU A 219 9.54 2.74 -11.15
C GLU A 219 9.94 3.81 -10.14
N GLU A 220 10.79 4.76 -10.53
CA GLU A 220 11.26 5.83 -9.64
C GLU A 220 10.16 6.80 -9.18
N LYS A 221 9.01 6.81 -9.84
CA LYS A 221 7.85 7.59 -9.43
C LYS A 221 6.86 6.80 -8.57
N CYS A 222 6.82 5.49 -8.74
CA CYS A 222 5.85 4.62 -8.08
C CYS A 222 6.43 3.90 -6.88
N ILE A 223 7.68 3.46 -6.96
CA ILE A 223 8.31 2.69 -5.90
C ILE A 223 9.28 3.58 -5.12
N ASN A 224 9.03 3.69 -3.84
CA ASN A 224 9.95 4.33 -2.93
C ASN A 224 10.98 3.30 -2.45
N ASP A 225 12.05 3.14 -3.20
CA ASP A 225 13.14 2.21 -2.91
C ASP A 225 14.12 2.73 -1.85
N ASN A 226 13.80 3.88 -1.24
CA ASN A 226 14.61 4.41 -0.17
C ASN A 226 14.31 3.69 1.15
N LEU A 227 15.14 2.73 1.47
CA LEU A 227 15.08 2.01 2.73
C LEU A 227 15.31 2.91 3.96
N TYR A 228 15.81 4.13 3.73
CA TYR A 228 16.00 5.20 4.70
C TYR A 228 15.02 6.36 4.47
N TYR A 229 13.78 6.06 4.15
CA TYR A 229 12.78 7.08 3.81
C TYR A 229 12.66 8.19 4.86
N ARG A 230 12.73 7.84 6.14
CA ARG A 230 12.75 8.83 7.22
C ARG A 230 13.94 9.76 7.13
N GLU A 231 15.11 9.27 6.74
CA GLU A 231 16.28 10.12 6.57
C GLU A 231 16.03 11.26 5.57
N ARG A 232 15.29 11.02 4.48
CA ARG A 232 14.90 12.06 3.52
C ARG A 232 13.87 13.03 4.07
N LEU A 233 12.88 12.55 4.83
CA LEU A 233 11.90 13.40 5.49
C LEU A 233 12.56 14.29 6.53
N TYR A 234 13.61 13.81 7.18
CA TYR A 234 14.30 14.49 8.25
C TYR A 234 15.37 15.46 7.78
N ASN A 235 15.98 15.19 6.63
CA ASN A 235 16.94 16.10 6.00
C ASN A 235 16.28 17.13 5.08
N SER A 236 15.01 17.00 4.74
CA SER A 236 14.24 18.07 4.14
C SER A 236 13.69 18.93 5.26
N ASP A 237 13.74 20.27 5.11
CA ASP A 237 13.11 21.24 6.03
C ASP A 237 11.59 21.07 6.18
N PHE A 238 11.06 19.93 5.75
CA PHE A 238 9.66 19.57 5.78
C PHE A 238 9.33 18.92 7.12
N THR A 239 9.14 19.75 8.12
CA THR A 239 8.52 19.36 9.38
C THR A 239 7.02 19.23 9.16
N SER A 240 6.53 18.10 8.76
CA SER A 240 5.08 17.84 8.66
C SER A 240 4.36 17.91 10.02
N ILE A 241 5.08 18.06 11.10
CA ILE A 241 4.56 18.09 12.49
C ILE A 241 5.27 19.17 13.36
N GLY A 242 5.98 20.11 12.77
CA GLY A 242 6.59 21.21 13.52
C GLY A 242 7.74 20.83 14.45
N GLN A 243 8.27 19.62 14.39
CA GLN A 243 9.45 19.21 15.15
C GLN A 243 10.59 18.82 14.22
N PRO A 244 11.81 19.32 14.46
CA PRO A 244 12.98 18.83 13.74
C PRO A 244 13.14 17.35 14.10
N VAL A 245 13.10 16.53 13.10
CA VAL A 245 13.31 15.11 13.29
C VAL A 245 14.79 14.83 13.13
N THR A 246 15.44 14.61 14.23
CA THR A 246 16.87 14.36 14.32
C THR A 246 17.22 12.89 14.13
N ASP A 247 16.21 12.01 14.06
CA ASP A 247 16.43 10.58 14.13
C ASP A 247 16.48 9.96 12.75
N LYS A 248 17.61 9.43 12.41
CA LYS A 248 17.82 8.60 11.23
C LYS A 248 17.24 7.20 11.48
N VAL A 249 16.42 6.68 10.59
CA VAL A 249 15.89 5.32 10.71
C VAL A 249 17.01 4.33 10.68
N ALA A 250 17.11 3.62 11.75
CA ALA A 250 18.11 2.59 11.90
C ALA A 250 17.68 1.31 11.18
N ILE A 251 18.67 0.68 10.72
CA ILE A 251 18.71 -0.74 10.42
C ILE A 251 18.21 -1.60 11.60
N ASN A 252 18.19 -1.09 12.82
CA ASN A 252 17.56 -1.77 13.96
C ASN A 252 16.05 -1.98 13.77
N ASP A 253 15.35 -1.11 13.04
CA ASP A 253 13.95 -1.34 12.69
C ASP A 253 13.80 -2.45 11.65
N TRP A 254 14.74 -2.60 10.74
CA TRP A 254 14.87 -3.74 9.85
C TRP A 254 14.87 -5.08 10.60
N ARG A 255 15.64 -5.19 11.68
CA ARG A 255 15.73 -6.42 12.49
C ARG A 255 14.53 -6.69 13.37
N LYS A 256 13.83 -5.65 13.80
CA LYS A 256 12.73 -5.74 14.79
C LYS A 256 11.35 -5.75 14.16
N SER A 257 11.20 -5.20 12.96
CA SER A 257 9.93 -5.16 12.26
C SER A 257 9.70 -6.41 11.40
N GLY A 258 8.47 -6.75 11.16
CA GLY A 258 8.09 -7.77 10.18
C GLY A 258 8.50 -7.41 8.74
N TRP A 259 8.86 -6.16 8.54
CA TRP A 259 9.31 -5.61 7.26
C TRP A 259 10.57 -6.28 6.72
N LYS A 260 11.55 -6.58 7.58
CA LYS A 260 12.72 -7.38 7.20
C LYS A 260 12.29 -8.72 6.60
N ASP A 261 11.43 -9.44 7.30
CA ASP A 261 10.96 -10.76 6.87
C ASP A 261 10.19 -10.69 5.56
N MET A 262 9.39 -9.64 5.38
CA MET A 262 8.67 -9.40 4.14
C MET A 262 9.61 -9.13 2.96
N LEU A 263 10.60 -8.27 3.14
CA LEU A 263 11.55 -7.93 2.08
C LEU A 263 12.48 -9.08 1.74
N GLU A 264 12.97 -9.83 2.73
CA GLU A 264 13.79 -11.03 2.49
C GLU A 264 12.97 -12.10 1.76
N TRP A 265 11.71 -12.28 2.13
CA TRP A 265 10.81 -13.17 1.42
C TRP A 265 10.55 -12.69 -0.02
N MET A 266 10.26 -11.41 -0.24
CA MET A 266 10.10 -10.87 -1.58
C MET A 266 11.36 -11.01 -2.41
N ALA A 267 12.52 -10.74 -1.86
CA ALA A 267 13.80 -10.87 -2.57
C ALA A 267 14.05 -12.30 -3.06
N LYS A 268 13.55 -13.29 -2.34
CA LYS A 268 13.69 -14.70 -2.68
C LYS A 268 12.61 -15.23 -3.62
N GLU A 269 11.36 -14.93 -3.32
CA GLU A 269 10.20 -15.59 -3.94
C GLU A 269 9.50 -14.72 -4.99
N LYS A 270 9.67 -13.39 -4.92
CA LYS A 270 9.04 -12.40 -5.81
C LYS A 270 9.96 -11.21 -6.08
N PRO A 271 11.16 -11.46 -6.63
CA PRO A 271 12.14 -10.40 -6.85
C PRO A 271 11.62 -9.29 -7.78
N GLU A 272 10.67 -9.59 -8.64
CA GLU A 272 10.01 -8.64 -9.54
C GLU A 272 9.23 -7.53 -8.81
N LEU A 273 8.93 -7.70 -7.53
CA LEU A 273 8.28 -6.68 -6.70
C LEU A 273 9.27 -5.69 -6.06
N LEU A 274 10.56 -5.94 -6.19
CA LEU A 274 11.62 -5.11 -5.61
C LEU A 274 12.44 -4.45 -6.71
N THR A 275 12.85 -3.20 -6.48
CA THR A 275 13.83 -2.55 -7.35
C THR A 275 15.19 -3.27 -7.25
N LEU A 276 16.02 -3.14 -8.27
CA LEU A 276 17.38 -3.70 -8.25
C LEU A 276 18.19 -3.14 -7.06
N ARG A 277 17.97 -1.87 -6.72
CA ARG A 277 18.61 -1.23 -5.56
C ARG A 277 18.20 -1.89 -4.25
N GLU A 278 16.89 -2.16 -4.06
CA GLU A 278 16.40 -2.86 -2.89
C GLU A 278 16.99 -4.27 -2.80
N GLN A 279 16.96 -5.03 -3.88
CA GLN A 279 17.54 -6.38 -3.92
C GLN A 279 19.01 -6.39 -3.49
N ASN A 280 19.82 -5.49 -4.04
CA ASN A 280 21.22 -5.36 -3.70
C ASN A 280 21.43 -4.95 -2.23
N THR A 281 20.62 -4.02 -1.73
CA THR A 281 20.72 -3.56 -0.34
C THR A 281 20.35 -4.66 0.64
N ILE A 282 19.27 -5.41 0.36
CA ILE A 282 18.84 -6.54 1.18
C ILE A 282 19.91 -7.63 1.21
N ALA A 283 20.46 -7.97 0.05
CA ALA A 283 21.54 -8.97 -0.05
C ALA A 283 22.79 -8.55 0.76
N MET A 284 23.18 -7.28 0.66
CA MET A 284 24.29 -6.72 1.43
C MET A 284 24.02 -6.82 2.94
N TRP A 285 22.85 -6.42 3.41
CA TRP A 285 22.50 -6.45 4.83
C TRP A 285 22.44 -7.88 5.37
N THR A 286 21.84 -8.78 4.64
CA THR A 286 21.76 -10.21 5.01
C THR A 286 23.18 -10.81 5.13
N LYS A 287 24.09 -10.45 4.23
CA LYS A 287 25.50 -10.87 4.30
C LYS A 287 26.19 -10.30 5.55
N MET A 288 26.09 -9.00 5.79
CA MET A 288 26.68 -8.35 6.96
C MET A 288 26.17 -8.96 8.28
N GLU A 289 24.89 -9.26 8.36
CA GLU A 289 24.28 -9.88 9.54
C GLU A 289 24.84 -11.30 9.78
N LYS A 290 25.01 -12.10 8.72
CA LYS A 290 25.64 -13.44 8.80
C LYS A 290 27.11 -13.37 9.24
N GLU A 291 27.83 -12.33 8.86
CA GLU A 291 29.22 -12.09 9.25
C GLU A 291 29.34 -11.49 10.66
N GLY A 292 28.23 -11.29 11.37
CA GLY A 292 28.21 -10.66 12.70
C GLY A 292 28.60 -9.18 12.70
N LYS A 293 28.65 -8.54 11.53
CA LYS A 293 29.00 -7.12 11.40
C LYS A 293 27.83 -6.26 11.89
N THR A 294 28.17 -5.19 12.59
CA THR A 294 27.20 -4.17 12.97
C THR A 294 26.80 -3.38 11.72
N LEU A 295 25.53 -3.41 11.39
CA LEU A 295 25.01 -2.58 10.33
C LEU A 295 25.09 -1.11 10.76
N PRO A 296 25.32 -0.16 9.82
CA PRO A 296 25.33 1.26 10.15
C PRO A 296 23.99 1.64 10.78
N THR A 297 24.00 2.01 12.04
CA THR A 297 22.81 2.45 12.75
C THR A 297 22.80 3.96 12.81
N THR A 298 21.73 4.55 12.34
CA THR A 298 21.56 6.00 12.39
C THR A 298 20.36 6.41 13.25
N TYR A 299 19.84 5.47 14.05
CA TYR A 299 18.61 5.64 14.83
C TYR A 299 18.85 5.53 16.34
N SER A 300 18.29 6.46 17.09
CA SER A 300 18.44 6.52 18.56
C SER A 300 17.52 5.60 19.35
N GLY A 301 16.57 4.92 18.72
CA GLY A 301 15.63 4.02 19.41
C GLY A 301 14.44 4.68 20.09
N GLU A 302 14.31 6.00 20.04
CA GLU A 302 13.27 6.75 20.78
C GLU A 302 11.82 6.38 20.43
N ASN A 303 11.54 5.99 19.19
CA ASN A 303 10.17 5.64 18.80
C ASN A 303 9.66 4.33 19.41
N SER A 304 10.51 3.35 19.63
CA SER A 304 10.12 2.13 20.34
C SER A 304 9.93 2.40 21.84
N GLU A 305 10.71 3.33 22.40
CA GLU A 305 10.55 3.77 23.79
C GLU A 305 9.26 4.58 23.98
N SER A 306 8.85 5.39 23.00
CA SER A 306 7.62 6.18 23.11
C SER A 306 6.38 5.31 23.23
N LEU A 307 6.27 4.22 22.44
CA LEU A 307 5.17 3.27 22.55
C LEU A 307 5.20 2.52 23.88
N VAL A 308 6.37 2.03 24.29
CA VAL A 308 6.55 1.35 25.58
C VAL A 308 6.23 2.28 26.75
N ASN A 309 6.67 3.54 26.68
CA ASN A 309 6.39 4.52 27.73
C ASN A 309 4.90 4.91 27.75
N ALA A 310 4.27 5.07 26.59
CA ALA A 310 2.83 5.30 26.50
C ALA A 310 2.04 4.14 27.11
N ILE A 311 2.38 2.89 26.78
CA ILE A 311 1.74 1.70 27.36
C ILE A 311 1.99 1.64 28.87
N LYS A 312 3.23 1.86 29.33
CA LYS A 312 3.57 1.86 30.77
C LYS A 312 2.85 2.94 31.56
N SER A 313 2.50 4.07 30.94
CA SER A 313 1.76 5.14 31.58
C SER A 313 0.28 4.81 31.77
N MET A 314 -0.27 3.87 30.99
CA MET A 314 -1.69 3.51 31.06
C MET A 314 -2.04 2.84 32.39
N THR A 315 -3.16 3.24 32.96
CA THR A 315 -3.63 2.73 34.27
C THR A 315 -3.84 1.23 34.27
N TRP A 316 -4.35 0.68 33.14
CA TRP A 316 -4.58 -0.77 33.04
C TRP A 316 -3.26 -1.56 32.99
N TYR A 317 -2.18 -1.03 32.41
CA TYR A 317 -0.87 -1.68 32.41
C TYR A 317 -0.33 -1.84 33.83
N LYS A 318 -0.41 -0.78 34.63
CA LYS A 318 0.00 -0.82 36.04
C LYS A 318 -0.78 -1.87 36.83
N LYS A 319 -2.07 -2.03 36.53
CA LYS A 319 -2.97 -2.98 37.18
C LYS A 319 -2.67 -4.43 36.76
N HIS A 320 -2.28 -4.68 35.50
CA HIS A 320 -2.10 -6.02 34.94
C HIS A 320 -0.63 -6.47 34.85
N LYS A 321 0.34 -5.62 35.21
CA LYS A 321 1.77 -5.97 35.17
C LYS A 321 2.10 -7.21 36.00
N ARG A 322 1.34 -7.52 37.05
CA ARG A 322 1.54 -8.69 37.90
C ARG A 322 1.02 -9.99 37.27
N SER A 323 0.14 -9.94 36.29
CA SER A 323 -0.45 -11.11 35.63
C SER A 323 0.28 -11.50 34.32
N ILE A 324 1.29 -10.73 33.90
CA ILE A 324 2.03 -10.96 32.64
C ILE A 324 3.38 -11.68 32.89
N LYS A 325 3.76 -11.87 34.15
CA LYS A 325 4.84 -12.77 34.55
C LYS A 325 4.32 -14.20 34.59
#